data_8c73d2b1dcb3ccdbc4b9980a40e71772
#
_entry.id   8c73d2b1dcb3ccdbc4b9980a40e71772
#
_cell.length_a   1.000
_cell.length_b   1.000
_cell.length_c   1.000
_cell.angle_alpha   90.00
_cell.angle_beta   90.00
_cell.angle_gamma   90.00
#
_symmetry.space_group_name_H-M   'P 1'
#
loop_
_entity.id
_entity.type
_entity.pdbx_description
1 polymer ?
#
loop_
_entity_poly.entity_id
_entity_poly.type
_entity_poly.pdbx_seq_one_letter_code
_entity_poly.pdbx_strand_id
1 'polypeptide(L)'
;DGKYQYKYHIDGKPHFVYSWKLEPTDKLPKGKKPCLSLRELEKQVNTDLDLLVNIVDGQMTVCELVDRYLKTKTGVRQSTKQGYVTVQRLLAKEAFGKKTIRSVKTSDAKLFLIKLQQEDGKSYSSIHTIRGVLRPAFQMAVDDDILVKNPFGFQLAGVLVNDAVTREAITKDQMRKFLKFVHDDVVYCKYYEVVYILFHTGIRISEFCGLTLKDIDLESRTVNIDHQLQRTSDMRYIIETTKTDAGTRVLPITEDVAQMFQAIIEDRNAPKMEKAIDGYSGFLFYDDNGMPLVAMHWQHRFNHMVGRYNDIYRVQMPNITPHVCRHTYCSNMAKSGMNPKTLQYLMGHSDISVTMNVYTHIG
;
A
#
# COMPACT_ATOMS: atom_id res chain seq x y z
N ASP A 1 53.05 39.85 -12.04
CA ASP A 1 51.95 40.84 -12.21
C ASP A 1 51.27 41.26 -10.88
N GLY A 2 51.64 40.69 -9.76
CA GLY A 2 51.09 41.05 -8.41
C GLY A 2 49.66 40.75 -8.16
N LYS A 3 49.01 39.89 -8.94
CA LYS A 3 47.65 39.39 -8.70
C LYS A 3 47.72 38.10 -7.92
N TYR A 4 46.80 37.94 -6.98
CA TYR A 4 46.52 36.67 -6.32
C TYR A 4 45.65 35.81 -7.25
N GLN A 5 45.82 34.47 -7.21
CA GLN A 5 45.13 33.50 -8.04
C GLN A 5 44.57 32.39 -7.19
N TYR A 6 43.31 32.00 -7.46
CA TYR A 6 42.69 30.77 -6.95
C TYR A 6 42.34 29.85 -8.11
N LYS A 7 42.75 28.58 -7.98
CA LYS A 7 42.52 27.54 -8.99
C LYS A 7 41.46 26.58 -8.49
N TYR A 8 40.47 26.28 -9.33
CA TYR A 8 39.43 25.29 -9.06
C TYR A 8 39.16 24.45 -10.31
N HIS A 9 38.39 23.35 -10.19
CA HIS A 9 38.13 22.45 -11.30
C HIS A 9 36.61 22.29 -11.49
N ILE A 10 36.16 22.31 -12.75
CA ILE A 10 34.81 21.95 -13.19
C ILE A 10 34.97 20.88 -14.27
N ASP A 11 34.30 19.72 -14.13
CA ASP A 11 34.36 18.58 -15.06
C ASP A 11 35.81 18.18 -15.43
N GLY A 12 36.72 18.20 -14.43
CA GLY A 12 38.12 17.86 -14.59
C GLY A 12 38.98 18.94 -15.29
N LYS A 13 38.40 20.06 -15.72
CA LYS A 13 39.10 21.17 -16.35
C LYS A 13 39.45 22.25 -15.32
N PRO A 14 40.69 22.77 -15.34
CA PRO A 14 41.11 23.82 -14.43
C PRO A 14 40.53 25.18 -14.84
N HIS A 15 39.99 25.89 -13.85
CA HIS A 15 39.53 27.28 -13.94
C HIS A 15 40.27 28.15 -12.95
N PHE A 16 40.36 29.45 -13.22
CA PHE A 16 41.14 30.38 -12.41
C PHE A 16 40.37 31.67 -12.19
N VAL A 17 40.38 32.18 -10.96
CA VAL A 17 39.94 33.55 -10.65
C VAL A 17 41.13 34.34 -10.08
N TYR A 18 41.11 35.63 -10.33
CA TYR A 18 42.22 36.52 -9.99
C TYR A 18 41.73 37.74 -9.24
N SER A 19 42.49 38.19 -8.24
CA SER A 19 42.23 39.43 -7.52
C SER A 19 43.50 40.20 -7.21
N TRP A 20 43.36 41.52 -7.08
CA TRP A 20 44.42 42.40 -6.61
C TRP A 20 44.52 42.44 -5.07
N LYS A 21 43.53 41.89 -4.37
CA LYS A 21 43.43 41.81 -2.91
C LYS A 21 43.40 40.38 -2.49
N LEU A 22 44.13 40.03 -1.42
CA LEU A 22 44.02 38.68 -0.82
C LEU A 22 42.84 38.65 0.16
N GLU A 23 42.79 39.60 1.06
CA GLU A 23 41.78 39.72 2.09
C GLU A 23 40.85 40.94 1.83
N PRO A 24 39.58 40.93 2.35
CA PRO A 24 38.66 42.04 2.16
C PRO A 24 39.20 43.38 2.69
N THR A 25 40.04 43.34 3.69
CA THR A 25 40.62 44.50 4.35
C THR A 25 41.85 45.08 3.58
N ASP A 26 42.40 44.38 2.59
CA ASP A 26 43.56 44.82 1.88
C ASP A 26 43.32 46.10 1.07
N LYS A 27 44.32 47.00 1.06
CA LYS A 27 44.28 48.21 0.24
C LYS A 27 44.47 47.88 -1.23
N LEU A 28 43.65 48.43 -2.10
CA LEU A 28 43.74 48.26 -3.51
C LEU A 28 44.99 49.02 -4.05
N PRO A 29 45.82 48.39 -4.94
CA PRO A 29 46.96 49.08 -5.56
C PRO A 29 46.51 50.31 -6.33
N LYS A 30 47.32 51.37 -6.31
CA LYS A 30 47.02 52.64 -7.01
C LYS A 30 46.72 52.41 -8.51
N GLY A 31 45.63 53.00 -8.99
CA GLY A 31 45.21 52.89 -10.39
C GLY A 31 44.43 51.62 -10.78
N LYS A 32 44.04 50.76 -9.82
CA LYS A 32 43.22 49.59 -10.10
C LYS A 32 41.76 49.84 -9.75
N LYS A 33 40.83 49.23 -10.52
CA LYS A 33 39.40 49.32 -10.27
C LYS A 33 39.02 48.47 -9.01
N PRO A 34 37.99 48.88 -8.24
CA PRO A 34 37.49 48.07 -7.14
C PRO A 34 37.22 46.65 -7.55
N CYS A 35 37.66 45.66 -6.75
CA CYS A 35 37.43 44.25 -6.96
C CYS A 35 37.22 43.56 -5.60
N LEU A 36 36.56 42.42 -5.63
CA LEU A 36 36.46 41.49 -4.49
C LEU A 36 37.85 40.96 -4.14
N SER A 37 38.10 40.66 -2.88
CA SER A 37 39.31 39.95 -2.45
C SER A 37 39.31 38.53 -2.97
N LEU A 38 40.49 37.88 -2.98
CA LEU A 38 40.59 36.50 -3.41
C LEU A 38 39.77 35.55 -2.51
N ARG A 39 39.76 35.84 -1.21
CA ARG A 39 38.96 35.06 -0.22
C ARG A 39 37.44 35.17 -0.44
N GLU A 40 36.96 36.34 -0.83
CA GLU A 40 35.56 36.52 -1.21
C GLU A 40 35.24 35.78 -2.51
N LEU A 41 36.09 35.82 -3.49
CA LEU A 41 35.96 35.09 -4.76
C LEU A 41 36.05 33.59 -4.55
N GLU A 42 36.96 33.10 -3.69
CA GLU A 42 37.06 31.69 -3.31
C GLU A 42 35.77 31.20 -2.66
N LYS A 43 35.23 31.96 -1.69
CA LYS A 43 33.95 31.64 -1.04
C LYS A 43 32.81 31.64 -2.05
N GLN A 44 32.75 32.58 -2.96
CA GLN A 44 31.73 32.65 -3.99
C GLN A 44 31.85 31.47 -4.98
N VAL A 45 33.05 31.13 -5.44
CA VAL A 45 33.31 29.98 -6.32
C VAL A 45 32.93 28.67 -5.65
N ASN A 46 33.29 28.48 -4.36
CA ASN A 46 32.92 27.27 -3.64
C ASN A 46 31.40 27.18 -3.45
N THR A 47 30.71 28.28 -3.15
CA THR A 47 29.24 28.32 -3.09
C THR A 47 28.61 28.02 -4.46
N ASP A 48 29.19 28.55 -5.54
CA ASP A 48 28.72 28.29 -6.91
C ASP A 48 28.98 26.84 -7.34
N LEU A 49 30.11 26.24 -6.91
CA LEU A 49 30.42 24.81 -7.14
C LEU A 49 29.47 23.90 -6.37
N ASP A 50 29.17 24.22 -5.11
CA ASP A 50 28.17 23.50 -4.30
C ASP A 50 26.79 23.62 -4.93
N LEU A 51 26.44 24.81 -5.45
CA LEU A 51 25.21 25.03 -6.22
C LEU A 51 25.23 24.27 -7.55
N LEU A 52 26.37 24.12 -8.24
CA LEU A 52 26.49 23.36 -9.49
C LEU A 52 26.34 21.86 -9.26
N VAL A 53 26.95 21.30 -8.22
CA VAL A 53 26.75 19.90 -7.81
C VAL A 53 25.28 19.67 -7.50
N ASN A 54 24.66 20.57 -6.72
CA ASN A 54 23.24 20.54 -6.46
C ASN A 54 22.38 20.75 -7.72
N ILE A 55 22.88 21.49 -8.75
CA ILE A 55 22.17 21.71 -10.02
C ILE A 55 22.09 20.43 -10.85
N VAL A 56 23.14 19.64 -10.92
CA VAL A 56 23.15 18.38 -11.70
C VAL A 56 22.15 17.39 -11.09
N ASP A 57 22.16 17.19 -9.77
CA ASP A 57 21.18 16.32 -9.09
C ASP A 57 19.74 16.91 -9.12
N GLY A 58 19.61 18.23 -9.14
CA GLY A 58 18.32 18.91 -9.25
C GLY A 58 17.71 18.93 -10.66
N GLN A 59 18.44 18.55 -11.70
CA GLN A 59 17.94 18.33 -13.07
C GLN A 59 17.18 17.01 -13.20
N MET A 60 17.32 16.12 -12.21
CA MET A 60 16.59 14.86 -12.14
C MET A 60 15.08 15.11 -12.26
N THR A 61 14.39 14.27 -13.04
CA THR A 61 12.94 14.31 -13.18
C THR A 61 12.25 13.65 -11.97
N VAL A 62 10.97 13.92 -11.79
CA VAL A 62 10.15 13.26 -10.74
C VAL A 62 10.16 11.73 -10.93
N CYS A 63 10.11 11.23 -12.18
CA CYS A 63 10.21 9.79 -12.45
C CYS A 63 11.55 9.22 -11.95
N GLU A 64 12.66 9.86 -12.30
CA GLU A 64 14.00 9.42 -11.88
C GLU A 64 14.18 9.46 -10.36
N LEU A 65 13.65 10.49 -9.69
CA LEU A 65 13.66 10.57 -8.23
C LEU A 65 12.89 9.41 -7.59
N VAL A 66 11.70 9.11 -8.10
CA VAL A 66 10.89 7.99 -7.61
C VAL A 66 11.59 6.66 -7.85
N ASP A 67 12.20 6.47 -9.02
CA ASP A 67 12.96 5.27 -9.34
C ASP A 67 14.18 5.11 -8.41
N ARG A 68 14.91 6.19 -8.13
CA ARG A 68 16.01 6.21 -7.15
C ARG A 68 15.51 5.84 -5.75
N TYR A 69 14.42 6.45 -5.29
CA TYR A 69 13.80 6.13 -4.01
C TYR A 69 13.38 4.67 -3.90
N LEU A 70 12.72 4.11 -4.93
CA LEU A 70 12.25 2.73 -4.90
C LEU A 70 13.40 1.70 -4.90
N LYS A 71 14.56 2.02 -5.48
CA LYS A 71 15.77 1.21 -5.41
C LYS A 71 16.32 1.09 -3.98
N THR A 72 16.06 2.05 -3.10
CA THR A 72 16.45 1.98 -1.67
C THR A 72 15.52 1.08 -0.84
N LYS A 73 14.38 0.64 -1.40
CA LYS A 73 13.39 -0.19 -0.71
C LYS A 73 13.70 -1.68 -0.90
N THR A 74 14.40 -2.26 0.07
CA THR A 74 14.67 -3.70 0.14
C THR A 74 13.65 -4.40 1.04
N GLY A 75 13.43 -5.71 0.83
CA GLY A 75 12.54 -6.51 1.69
C GLY A 75 11.03 -6.19 1.56
N VAL A 76 10.63 -5.48 0.51
CA VAL A 76 9.23 -5.06 0.33
C VAL A 76 8.39 -6.21 -0.20
N ARG A 77 7.19 -6.42 0.36
CA ARG A 77 6.24 -7.43 -0.08
C ARG A 77 5.80 -7.23 -1.54
N GLN A 78 5.42 -8.32 -2.19
CA GLN A 78 5.02 -8.32 -3.59
C GLN A 78 3.83 -7.38 -3.87
N SER A 79 2.83 -7.36 -3.00
CA SER A 79 1.68 -6.43 -3.11
C SER A 79 2.09 -4.95 -3.07
N THR A 80 3.07 -4.60 -2.23
CA THR A 80 3.60 -3.24 -2.15
C THR A 80 4.42 -2.89 -3.39
N LYS A 81 5.25 -3.84 -3.90
CA LYS A 81 5.99 -3.67 -5.16
C LYS A 81 5.04 -3.39 -6.33
N GLN A 82 3.91 -4.10 -6.39
CA GLN A 82 2.89 -3.86 -7.41
C GLN A 82 2.29 -2.45 -7.31
N GLY A 83 2.06 -1.96 -6.10
CA GLY A 83 1.66 -0.56 -5.87
C GLY A 83 2.69 0.43 -6.40
N TYR A 84 3.97 0.19 -6.17
CA TYR A 84 5.06 1.02 -6.70
C TYR A 84 5.09 1.04 -8.23
N VAL A 85 5.00 -0.12 -8.89
CA VAL A 85 4.93 -0.22 -10.35
C VAL A 85 3.74 0.56 -10.91
N THR A 86 2.61 0.53 -10.23
CA THR A 86 1.42 1.31 -10.63
C THR A 86 1.69 2.81 -10.58
N VAL A 87 2.37 3.29 -9.52
CA VAL A 87 2.75 4.71 -9.40
C VAL A 87 3.77 5.10 -10.47
N GLN A 88 4.79 4.28 -10.73
CA GLN A 88 5.79 4.52 -11.78
C GLN A 88 5.12 4.63 -13.16
N ARG A 89 4.21 3.70 -13.51
CA ARG A 89 3.46 3.72 -14.78
C ARG A 89 2.58 4.97 -14.92
N LEU A 90 1.97 5.40 -13.81
CA LEU A 90 1.19 6.65 -13.80
C LEU A 90 2.09 7.84 -14.08
N LEU A 91 3.19 8.00 -13.34
CA LEU A 91 4.10 9.14 -13.49
C LEU A 91 4.74 9.21 -14.89
N ALA A 92 5.08 8.06 -15.48
CA ALA A 92 5.63 8.01 -16.84
C ALA A 92 4.66 8.58 -17.90
N LYS A 93 3.36 8.46 -17.69
CA LYS A 93 2.31 9.00 -18.58
C LYS A 93 2.03 10.49 -18.33
N GLU A 94 2.24 10.96 -17.12
CA GLU A 94 1.89 12.31 -16.68
C GLU A 94 3.00 13.33 -16.99
N ALA A 95 2.59 14.53 -17.41
CA ALA A 95 3.53 15.65 -17.59
C ALA A 95 4.26 16.01 -16.30
N PHE A 96 3.61 15.79 -15.14
CA PHE A 96 4.19 15.98 -13.82
C PHE A 96 5.42 15.10 -13.59
N GLY A 97 5.39 13.84 -14.04
CA GLY A 97 6.52 12.91 -13.92
C GLY A 97 7.78 13.33 -14.67
N LYS A 98 7.62 14.15 -15.73
CA LYS A 98 8.70 14.66 -16.57
C LYS A 98 9.28 16.00 -16.08
N LYS A 99 8.65 16.66 -15.09
CA LYS A 99 9.17 17.90 -14.51
C LYS A 99 10.46 17.63 -13.76
N THR A 100 11.41 18.57 -13.81
CA THR A 100 12.58 18.53 -12.94
C THR A 100 12.18 18.78 -11.50
N ILE A 101 12.75 18.05 -10.55
CA ILE A 101 12.34 18.10 -9.14
C ILE A 101 12.47 19.49 -8.53
N ARG A 102 13.48 20.27 -8.93
CA ARG A 102 13.65 21.67 -8.48
C ARG A 102 12.56 22.62 -8.99
N SER A 103 11.96 22.32 -10.13
CA SER A 103 10.88 23.14 -10.68
C SER A 103 9.53 22.86 -9.99
N VAL A 104 9.41 21.76 -9.25
CA VAL A 104 8.16 21.34 -8.58
C VAL A 104 7.92 22.19 -7.34
N LYS A 105 6.90 23.04 -7.39
CA LYS A 105 6.41 23.81 -6.25
C LYS A 105 5.29 23.05 -5.52
N THR A 106 5.00 23.45 -4.28
CA THR A 106 3.86 22.90 -3.52
C THR A 106 2.52 23.05 -4.27
N SER A 107 2.36 24.14 -5.02
CA SER A 107 1.18 24.34 -5.89
C SER A 107 1.09 23.30 -7.00
N ASP A 108 2.21 22.98 -7.66
CA ASP A 108 2.23 21.93 -8.71
C ASP A 108 1.86 20.58 -8.15
N ALA A 109 2.40 20.24 -6.97
CA ALA A 109 2.07 18.99 -6.28
C ALA A 109 0.58 18.88 -5.93
N LYS A 110 -0.02 19.99 -5.41
CA LYS A 110 -1.45 20.04 -5.12
C LYS A 110 -2.29 19.91 -6.39
N LEU A 111 -1.98 20.70 -7.44
CA LEU A 111 -2.71 20.69 -8.71
C LEU A 111 -2.64 19.30 -9.38
N PHE A 112 -1.48 18.64 -9.32
CA PHE A 112 -1.35 17.26 -9.81
C PHE A 112 -2.30 16.30 -9.10
N LEU A 113 -2.39 16.33 -7.75
CA LEU A 113 -3.29 15.47 -7.01
C LEU A 113 -4.77 15.81 -7.26
N ILE A 114 -5.11 17.10 -7.40
CA ILE A 114 -6.47 17.56 -7.75
C ILE A 114 -6.86 17.04 -9.14
N LYS A 115 -5.97 17.16 -10.12
CA LYS A 115 -6.17 16.60 -11.47
C LYS A 115 -6.49 15.11 -11.41
N LEU A 116 -5.72 14.33 -10.65
CA LEU A 116 -5.94 12.90 -10.49
C LEU A 116 -7.34 12.58 -9.94
N GLN A 117 -7.87 13.42 -9.04
CA GLN A 117 -9.21 13.22 -8.50
C GLN A 117 -10.31 13.70 -9.48
N GLN A 118 -10.18 14.91 -10.00
CA GLN A 118 -11.27 15.58 -10.74
C GLN A 118 -11.32 15.16 -12.20
N GLU A 119 -10.17 15.01 -12.86
CA GLU A 119 -10.10 14.68 -14.28
C GLU A 119 -9.94 13.18 -14.51
N ASP A 120 -9.08 12.50 -13.74
CA ASP A 120 -8.79 11.08 -13.92
C ASP A 120 -9.69 10.17 -13.07
N GLY A 121 -10.60 10.73 -12.26
CA GLY A 121 -11.57 10.01 -11.44
C GLY A 121 -10.96 9.08 -10.38
N LYS A 122 -9.71 9.36 -9.92
CA LYS A 122 -9.09 8.53 -8.89
C LYS A 122 -9.67 8.82 -7.51
N SER A 123 -10.00 7.77 -6.78
CA SER A 123 -10.47 7.87 -5.40
C SER A 123 -9.40 8.48 -4.48
N TYR A 124 -9.84 9.12 -3.41
CA TYR A 124 -8.96 9.65 -2.34
C TYR A 124 -7.95 8.59 -1.85
N SER A 125 -8.39 7.36 -1.65
CA SER A 125 -7.53 6.25 -1.19
C SER A 125 -6.41 5.93 -2.20
N SER A 126 -6.72 5.94 -3.50
CA SER A 126 -5.72 5.75 -4.57
C SER A 126 -4.70 6.87 -4.58
N ILE A 127 -5.15 8.13 -4.43
CA ILE A 127 -4.27 9.30 -4.38
C ILE A 127 -3.43 9.31 -3.11
N HIS A 128 -3.98 8.87 -1.97
CA HIS A 128 -3.23 8.69 -0.74
C HIS A 128 -2.06 7.71 -0.94
N THR A 129 -2.29 6.62 -1.66
CA THR A 129 -1.24 5.64 -2.01
C THR A 129 -0.17 6.25 -2.92
N ILE A 130 -0.56 7.01 -3.96
CA ILE A 130 0.37 7.70 -4.87
C ILE A 130 1.23 8.70 -4.08
N ARG A 131 0.61 9.52 -3.23
CA ARG A 131 1.34 10.46 -2.37
C ARG A 131 2.24 9.73 -1.37
N GLY A 132 1.84 8.54 -0.92
CA GLY A 132 2.63 7.66 -0.05
C GLY A 132 3.97 7.21 -0.66
N VAL A 133 4.11 7.31 -1.99
CA VAL A 133 5.38 7.11 -2.71
C VAL A 133 6.08 8.45 -2.97
N LEU A 134 5.35 9.46 -3.44
CA LEU A 134 5.92 10.76 -3.83
C LEU A 134 6.50 11.51 -2.63
N ARG A 135 5.75 11.60 -1.52
CA ARG A 135 6.19 12.36 -0.34
C ARG A 135 7.52 11.87 0.23
N PRO A 136 7.74 10.58 0.50
CA PRO A 136 9.05 10.12 0.99
C PRO A 136 10.14 10.16 -0.08
N ALA A 137 9.83 10.03 -1.39
CA ALA A 137 10.81 10.23 -2.44
C ALA A 137 11.34 11.67 -2.46
N PHE A 138 10.45 12.66 -2.37
CA PHE A 138 10.84 14.07 -2.24
C PHE A 138 11.48 14.39 -0.90
N GLN A 139 11.13 13.67 0.18
CA GLN A 139 11.81 13.82 1.46
C GLN A 139 13.26 13.35 1.38
N MET A 140 13.53 12.23 0.72
CA MET A 140 14.90 11.79 0.45
C MET A 140 15.71 12.87 -0.28
N ALA A 141 15.12 13.55 -1.28
CA ALA A 141 15.81 14.65 -1.96
C ALA A 141 16.08 15.87 -1.06
N VAL A 142 15.25 16.10 -0.03
CA VAL A 142 15.51 17.11 1.00
C VAL A 142 16.60 16.65 1.96
N ASP A 143 16.57 15.38 2.38
CA ASP A 143 17.55 14.80 3.29
C ASP A 143 18.94 14.67 2.62
N ASP A 144 18.99 14.57 1.29
CA ASP A 144 20.20 14.58 0.46
C ASP A 144 20.64 16.02 0.05
N ASP A 145 20.06 17.08 0.64
CA ASP A 145 20.32 18.51 0.39
C ASP A 145 20.10 18.97 -1.09
N ILE A 146 19.40 18.17 -1.90
CA ILE A 146 19.06 18.50 -3.29
C ILE A 146 17.92 19.54 -3.34
N LEU A 147 16.99 19.45 -2.39
CA LEU A 147 15.84 20.34 -2.26
C LEU A 147 15.79 20.95 -0.86
N VAL A 148 15.40 22.22 -0.79
CA VAL A 148 15.23 22.93 0.50
C VAL A 148 13.95 22.50 1.22
N LYS A 149 12.91 22.12 0.48
CA LYS A 149 11.58 21.82 1.04
C LYS A 149 10.87 20.75 0.23
N ASN A 150 10.17 19.87 0.94
CA ASN A 150 9.34 18.84 0.33
C ASN A 150 8.03 19.46 -0.20
N PRO A 151 7.76 19.42 -1.53
CA PRO A 151 6.54 19.96 -2.12
C PRO A 151 5.28 19.22 -1.70
N PHE A 152 5.39 17.97 -1.20
CA PHE A 152 4.28 17.16 -0.68
C PHE A 152 4.09 17.24 0.84
N GLY A 153 4.70 18.24 1.51
CA GLY A 153 4.66 18.42 2.97
C GLY A 153 3.32 18.91 3.55
N PHE A 154 2.25 18.97 2.77
CA PHE A 154 0.92 19.44 3.18
C PHE A 154 0.00 18.31 3.65
N GLN A 155 -1.10 18.65 4.33
CA GLN A 155 -2.17 17.73 4.70
C GLN A 155 -3.10 17.46 3.50
N LEU A 156 -3.36 16.20 3.19
CA LEU A 156 -4.16 15.81 2.02
C LEU A 156 -5.62 16.21 2.14
N ALA A 157 -6.18 16.12 3.35
CA ALA A 157 -7.56 16.50 3.66
C ALA A 157 -7.90 17.97 3.38
N GLY A 158 -6.89 18.86 3.35
CA GLY A 158 -7.08 20.25 2.98
C GLY A 158 -7.00 20.54 1.47
N VAL A 159 -6.81 19.50 0.65
CA VAL A 159 -6.60 19.65 -0.80
C VAL A 159 -7.62 18.86 -1.62
N LEU A 160 -8.02 17.70 -1.13
CA LEU A 160 -8.91 16.76 -1.82
C LEU A 160 -10.17 16.50 -1.02
N VAL A 161 -11.25 16.18 -1.73
CA VAL A 161 -12.47 15.68 -1.10
C VAL A 161 -12.24 14.23 -0.69
N ASN A 162 -12.51 13.90 0.57
CA ASN A 162 -12.45 12.53 1.04
C ASN A 162 -13.72 11.77 0.64
N ASP A 163 -13.68 11.12 -0.51
CA ASP A 163 -14.72 10.26 -1.06
C ASP A 163 -14.57 8.79 -0.65
N ALA A 164 -13.70 8.50 0.31
CA ALA A 164 -13.46 7.16 0.77
C ALA A 164 -14.73 6.59 1.40
N VAL A 165 -15.34 5.62 0.73
CA VAL A 165 -16.47 4.86 1.27
C VAL A 165 -15.94 4.03 2.42
N THR A 166 -16.38 4.35 3.63
CA THR A 166 -16.13 3.51 4.81
C THR A 166 -16.83 2.17 4.59
N ARG A 167 -16.08 1.09 4.57
CA ARG A 167 -16.67 -0.25 4.49
C ARG A 167 -17.28 -0.57 5.86
N GLU A 168 -18.57 -0.38 5.96
CA GLU A 168 -19.30 -0.64 7.19
C GLU A 168 -19.64 -2.12 7.34
N ALA A 169 -19.70 -2.55 8.59
CA ALA A 169 -20.30 -3.85 8.93
C ALA A 169 -21.78 -3.84 8.56
N ILE A 170 -22.28 -4.95 8.02
CA ILE A 170 -23.70 -5.11 7.78
C ILE A 170 -24.44 -5.48 9.07
N THR A 171 -25.76 -5.23 9.12
CA THR A 171 -26.59 -5.58 10.26
C THR A 171 -26.75 -7.11 10.38
N LYS A 172 -27.08 -7.59 11.59
CA LYS A 172 -27.37 -9.02 11.81
C LYS A 172 -28.52 -9.52 10.94
N ASP A 173 -29.51 -8.67 10.66
CA ASP A 173 -30.65 -9.01 9.79
C ASP A 173 -30.20 -9.15 8.33
N GLN A 174 -29.39 -8.21 7.82
CA GLN A 174 -28.80 -8.31 6.49
C GLN A 174 -27.92 -9.56 6.35
N MET A 175 -27.09 -9.85 7.35
CA MET A 175 -26.25 -11.05 7.36
C MET A 175 -27.10 -12.33 7.27
N ARG A 176 -28.16 -12.44 8.09
CA ARG A 176 -29.08 -13.61 8.06
C ARG A 176 -29.79 -13.75 6.72
N LYS A 177 -30.28 -12.65 6.16
CA LYS A 177 -30.96 -12.65 4.86
C LYS A 177 -30.01 -13.05 3.73
N PHE A 178 -28.77 -12.57 3.77
CA PHE A 178 -27.77 -12.91 2.77
C PHE A 178 -27.35 -14.38 2.87
N LEU A 179 -27.08 -14.88 4.09
CA LEU A 179 -26.77 -16.30 4.33
C LEU A 179 -27.91 -17.19 3.87
N LYS A 180 -29.17 -16.86 4.21
CA LYS A 180 -30.33 -17.61 3.72
C LYS A 180 -30.43 -17.63 2.21
N PHE A 181 -30.23 -16.49 1.55
CA PHE A 181 -30.22 -16.42 0.11
C PHE A 181 -29.14 -17.31 -0.52
N VAL A 182 -27.90 -17.23 -0.02
CA VAL A 182 -26.81 -18.06 -0.54
C VAL A 182 -27.08 -19.55 -0.34
N HIS A 183 -27.67 -19.94 0.80
CA HIS A 183 -28.05 -21.33 1.07
C HIS A 183 -29.14 -21.83 0.11
N ASP A 184 -30.15 -21.02 -0.18
CA ASP A 184 -31.33 -21.42 -0.93
C ASP A 184 -31.17 -21.25 -2.44
N ASP A 185 -30.17 -20.51 -2.92
CA ASP A 185 -29.94 -20.28 -4.35
C ASP A 185 -29.27 -21.47 -5.03
N VAL A 186 -29.86 -21.96 -6.13
CA VAL A 186 -29.41 -23.15 -6.84
C VAL A 186 -27.99 -23.08 -7.41
N VAL A 187 -27.46 -21.86 -7.60
CA VAL A 187 -26.12 -21.63 -8.16
C VAL A 187 -25.10 -21.43 -7.05
N TYR A 188 -25.49 -20.71 -5.99
CA TYR A 188 -24.55 -20.23 -4.96
C TYR A 188 -24.54 -21.06 -3.69
N CYS A 189 -25.49 -22.01 -3.51
CA CYS A 189 -25.52 -22.91 -2.33
C CYS A 189 -24.17 -23.62 -2.11
N LYS A 190 -23.47 -23.99 -3.15
CA LYS A 190 -22.11 -24.59 -3.09
C LYS A 190 -21.02 -23.69 -2.49
N TYR A 191 -21.31 -22.44 -2.20
CA TYR A 191 -20.40 -21.50 -1.55
C TYR A 191 -20.87 -21.08 -0.16
N TYR A 192 -21.98 -21.67 0.31
CA TYR A 192 -22.60 -21.31 1.59
C TYR A 192 -21.64 -21.48 2.75
N GLU A 193 -20.94 -22.59 2.82
CA GLU A 193 -19.99 -22.93 3.88
C GLU A 193 -18.89 -21.85 3.99
N VAL A 194 -18.37 -21.41 2.84
CA VAL A 194 -17.32 -20.38 2.79
C VAL A 194 -17.86 -19.03 3.29
N VAL A 195 -19.04 -18.63 2.81
CA VAL A 195 -19.68 -17.37 3.24
C VAL A 195 -19.98 -17.40 4.73
N TYR A 196 -20.46 -18.56 5.25
CA TYR A 196 -20.71 -18.78 6.66
C TYR A 196 -19.42 -18.65 7.50
N ILE A 197 -18.35 -19.35 7.10
CA ILE A 197 -17.06 -19.31 7.79
C ILE A 197 -16.52 -17.88 7.85
N LEU A 198 -16.54 -17.14 6.74
CA LEU A 198 -16.04 -15.77 6.71
C LEU A 198 -16.78 -14.82 7.64
N PHE A 199 -18.11 -14.98 7.78
CA PHE A 199 -18.92 -14.17 8.71
C PHE A 199 -18.73 -14.56 10.18
N HIS A 200 -18.33 -15.81 10.48
CA HIS A 200 -18.25 -16.32 11.85
C HIS A 200 -16.83 -16.48 12.38
N THR A 201 -15.80 -16.22 11.55
CA THR A 201 -14.40 -16.29 11.97
C THR A 201 -13.64 -14.99 11.79
N GLY A 202 -14.09 -14.15 10.85
CA GLY A 202 -13.38 -12.93 10.50
C GLY A 202 -11.99 -13.16 9.87
N ILE A 203 -11.67 -14.36 9.40
CA ILE A 203 -10.41 -14.68 8.70
C ILE A 203 -10.26 -13.81 7.45
N ARG A 204 -9.02 -13.40 7.11
CA ARG A 204 -8.78 -12.70 5.85
C ARG A 204 -8.94 -13.65 4.67
N ILE A 205 -9.53 -13.18 3.57
CA ILE A 205 -9.77 -14.05 2.41
C ILE A 205 -8.49 -14.66 1.85
N SER A 206 -7.35 -13.96 1.89
CA SER A 206 -6.07 -14.51 1.46
C SER A 206 -5.51 -15.57 2.41
N GLU A 207 -5.77 -15.45 3.72
CA GLU A 207 -5.48 -16.48 4.73
C GLU A 207 -6.37 -17.71 4.46
N PHE A 208 -7.69 -17.51 4.30
CA PHE A 208 -8.63 -18.58 3.97
C PHE A 208 -8.23 -19.35 2.71
N CYS A 209 -7.84 -18.63 1.64
CA CYS A 209 -7.36 -19.27 0.40
C CYS A 209 -6.07 -20.06 0.61
N GLY A 210 -5.25 -19.68 1.57
CA GLY A 210 -4.01 -20.34 1.93
C GLY A 210 -4.21 -21.62 2.75
N LEU A 211 -5.36 -21.78 3.41
CA LEU A 211 -5.60 -22.95 4.26
C LEU A 211 -5.46 -24.24 3.50
N THR A 212 -4.75 -25.18 4.13
CA THR A 212 -4.62 -26.57 3.71
C THR A 212 -5.34 -27.49 4.70
N LEU A 213 -5.51 -28.75 4.32
CA LEU A 213 -6.09 -29.75 5.21
C LEU A 213 -5.34 -29.90 6.55
N LYS A 214 -4.03 -29.59 6.55
CA LYS A 214 -3.17 -29.70 7.74
C LYS A 214 -3.40 -28.55 8.74
N ASP A 215 -3.98 -27.46 8.30
CA ASP A 215 -4.22 -26.27 9.14
C ASP A 215 -5.51 -26.36 9.92
N ILE A 216 -6.36 -27.34 9.64
CA ILE A 216 -7.69 -27.49 10.21
C ILE A 216 -7.71 -28.73 11.10
N ASP A 217 -7.90 -28.50 12.40
CA ASP A 217 -8.10 -29.55 13.40
C ASP A 217 -9.57 -29.53 13.84
N LEU A 218 -10.35 -30.47 13.30
CA LEU A 218 -11.78 -30.58 13.61
C LEU A 218 -12.02 -31.17 15.01
N GLU A 219 -11.11 -31.99 15.53
CA GLU A 219 -11.23 -32.58 16.87
C GLU A 219 -11.03 -31.51 17.95
N SER A 220 -9.93 -30.75 17.85
CA SER A 220 -9.63 -29.65 18.77
C SER A 220 -10.44 -28.38 18.43
N ARG A 221 -11.14 -28.36 17.30
CA ARG A 221 -11.88 -27.20 16.78
C ARG A 221 -11.02 -25.95 16.70
N THR A 222 -9.90 -26.09 16.01
CA THR A 222 -8.97 -24.98 15.79
C THR A 222 -8.52 -24.92 14.32
N VAL A 223 -8.19 -23.69 13.90
CA VAL A 223 -7.57 -23.43 12.57
C VAL A 223 -6.26 -22.69 12.79
N ASN A 224 -5.17 -23.24 12.27
CA ASN A 224 -3.88 -22.59 12.30
C ASN A 224 -3.76 -21.58 11.14
N ILE A 225 -3.40 -20.35 11.44
CA ILE A 225 -3.23 -19.28 10.45
C ILE A 225 -1.80 -18.75 10.59
N ASP A 226 -0.92 -19.15 9.70
CA ASP A 226 0.49 -18.75 9.66
C ASP A 226 0.94 -18.25 8.28
N HIS A 227 0.12 -18.45 7.27
CA HIS A 227 0.40 -18.06 5.89
C HIS A 227 -0.84 -17.59 5.13
N GLN A 228 -0.63 -17.10 3.92
CA GLN A 228 -1.67 -16.68 3.00
C GLN A 228 -1.28 -17.02 1.55
N LEU A 229 -2.27 -17.34 0.74
CA LEU A 229 -2.08 -17.58 -0.69
C LEU A 229 -2.35 -16.29 -1.47
N GLN A 230 -1.42 -15.94 -2.35
CA GLN A 230 -1.57 -14.83 -3.27
C GLN A 230 -1.23 -15.21 -4.70
N ARG A 231 -1.77 -14.45 -5.65
CA ARG A 231 -1.40 -14.52 -7.06
C ARG A 231 -0.84 -13.18 -7.50
N THR A 232 0.36 -13.19 -8.04
CA THR A 232 1.05 -12.00 -8.54
C THR A 232 0.44 -11.51 -9.87
N SER A 233 0.80 -10.31 -10.31
CA SER A 233 0.32 -9.75 -11.58
C SER A 233 0.78 -10.53 -12.82
N ASP A 234 1.88 -11.25 -12.71
CA ASP A 234 2.41 -12.19 -13.70
C ASP A 234 1.86 -13.62 -13.54
N MET A 235 0.72 -13.73 -12.84
CA MET A 235 -0.08 -14.93 -12.67
C MET A 235 0.61 -16.06 -11.88
N ARG A 236 1.72 -15.81 -11.20
CA ARG A 236 2.38 -16.79 -10.32
C ARG A 236 1.66 -16.86 -8.97
N TYR A 237 1.51 -18.06 -8.46
CA TYR A 237 0.99 -18.34 -7.14
C TYR A 237 2.14 -18.37 -6.15
N ILE A 238 1.98 -17.71 -5.02
CA ILE A 238 2.98 -17.65 -3.96
C ILE A 238 2.31 -17.79 -2.60
N ILE A 239 3.03 -18.42 -1.68
CA ILE A 239 2.70 -18.39 -0.26
C ILE A 239 3.51 -17.28 0.41
N GLU A 240 2.84 -16.38 1.08
CA GLU A 240 3.48 -15.39 1.94
C GLU A 240 3.15 -15.72 3.40
N THR A 241 4.14 -15.62 4.28
CA THR A 241 3.90 -15.64 5.72
C THR A 241 2.98 -14.48 6.12
N THR A 242 2.31 -14.57 7.25
CA THR A 242 1.48 -13.49 7.77
C THR A 242 2.27 -12.18 7.87
N LYS A 243 1.58 -11.05 7.74
CA LYS A 243 2.23 -9.72 7.63
C LYS A 243 3.02 -9.33 8.89
N THR A 244 2.63 -9.87 10.02
CA THR A 244 3.20 -9.57 11.34
C THR A 244 3.09 -10.83 12.20
N ASP A 245 3.88 -10.93 13.26
CA ASP A 245 3.77 -12.01 14.25
C ASP A 245 2.34 -12.13 14.81
N ALA A 246 1.64 -11.01 14.99
CA ALA A 246 0.23 -10.99 15.37
C ALA A 246 -0.71 -11.62 14.32
N GLY A 247 -0.27 -11.77 13.08
CA GLY A 247 -1.00 -12.47 12.03
C GLY A 247 -0.99 -13.98 12.20
N THR A 248 0.09 -14.53 12.76
CA THR A 248 0.23 -15.96 13.07
C THR A 248 -0.54 -16.25 14.35
N ARG A 249 -1.56 -17.10 14.24
CA ARG A 249 -2.47 -17.39 15.35
C ARG A 249 -3.19 -18.70 15.16
N VAL A 250 -3.58 -19.32 16.26
CA VAL A 250 -4.51 -20.45 16.28
C VAL A 250 -5.90 -19.88 16.57
N LEU A 251 -6.81 -20.06 15.62
CA LEU A 251 -8.17 -19.55 15.70
C LEU A 251 -9.10 -20.65 16.23
N PRO A 252 -9.68 -20.51 17.43
CA PRO A 252 -10.72 -21.43 17.90
C PRO A 252 -12.00 -21.20 17.08
N ILE A 253 -12.67 -22.27 16.70
CA ILE A 253 -13.90 -22.27 15.92
C ILE A 253 -15.04 -22.90 16.68
N THR A 254 -16.26 -22.41 16.43
CA THR A 254 -17.47 -23.01 16.99
C THR A 254 -17.80 -24.33 16.31
N GLU A 255 -18.67 -25.14 16.93
CA GLU A 255 -19.16 -26.40 16.37
C GLU A 255 -19.74 -26.20 14.95
N ASP A 256 -20.60 -25.17 14.78
CA ASP A 256 -21.21 -24.87 13.47
C ASP A 256 -20.15 -24.56 12.39
N VAL A 257 -19.09 -23.82 12.75
CA VAL A 257 -17.99 -23.51 11.82
C VAL A 257 -17.18 -24.77 11.52
N ALA A 258 -16.96 -25.66 12.50
CA ALA A 258 -16.29 -26.94 12.30
C ALA A 258 -17.08 -27.83 11.32
N GLN A 259 -18.40 -27.88 11.45
CA GLN A 259 -19.27 -28.59 10.51
C GLN A 259 -19.17 -28.01 9.08
N MET A 260 -19.06 -26.68 8.92
CA MET A 260 -18.84 -26.07 7.60
C MET A 260 -17.49 -26.47 7.00
N PHE A 261 -16.43 -26.49 7.80
CA PHE A 261 -15.14 -26.99 7.33
C PHE A 261 -15.17 -28.47 6.98
N GLN A 262 -15.85 -29.30 7.77
CA GLN A 262 -16.03 -30.72 7.49
C GLN A 262 -16.73 -30.91 6.15
N ALA A 263 -17.83 -30.20 5.89
CA ALA A 263 -18.57 -30.27 4.62
C ALA A 263 -17.67 -29.87 3.43
N ILE A 264 -16.86 -28.81 3.57
CA ILE A 264 -15.89 -28.42 2.53
C ILE A 264 -14.86 -29.53 2.27
N ILE A 265 -14.36 -30.20 3.32
CA ILE A 265 -13.34 -31.26 3.21
C ILE A 265 -13.93 -32.50 2.55
N GLU A 266 -15.17 -32.88 2.89
CA GLU A 266 -15.87 -34.02 2.34
C GLU A 266 -16.25 -33.84 0.86
N ASP A 267 -16.69 -32.60 0.47
CA ASP A 267 -17.06 -32.28 -0.90
C ASP A 267 -15.88 -31.68 -1.72
N ARG A 268 -14.67 -31.87 -1.23
CA ARG A 268 -13.47 -31.26 -1.83
C ARG A 268 -13.17 -31.81 -3.21
N ASN A 269 -13.36 -30.99 -4.24
CA ASN A 269 -13.02 -31.33 -5.62
C ASN A 269 -11.54 -31.03 -5.91
N ALA A 270 -10.64 -31.93 -5.48
CA ALA A 270 -9.21 -31.81 -5.71
C ALA A 270 -8.77 -32.52 -6.98
N PRO A 271 -7.78 -31.99 -7.71
CA PRO A 271 -7.19 -32.72 -8.84
C PRO A 271 -6.47 -33.98 -8.37
N LYS A 272 -6.41 -35.03 -9.22
CA LYS A 272 -5.72 -36.29 -8.89
C LYS A 272 -4.26 -36.07 -8.46
N MET A 273 -3.61 -35.05 -9.01
CA MET A 273 -2.27 -34.61 -8.64
C MET A 273 -2.29 -33.14 -8.28
N GLU A 274 -2.24 -32.85 -6.99
CA GLU A 274 -2.25 -31.49 -6.49
C GLU A 274 -0.88 -30.83 -6.67
N LYS A 275 -0.88 -29.61 -7.20
CA LYS A 275 0.35 -28.81 -7.35
C LYS A 275 0.73 -28.23 -6.00
N ALA A 276 1.97 -28.42 -5.58
CA ALA A 276 2.52 -27.73 -4.44
C ALA A 276 2.88 -26.29 -4.82
N ILE A 277 2.49 -25.34 -3.97
CA ILE A 277 2.85 -23.92 -4.07
C ILE A 277 3.78 -23.60 -2.90
N ASP A 278 5.03 -23.31 -3.17
CA ASP A 278 6.07 -23.04 -2.15
C ASP A 278 6.10 -24.10 -1.03
N GLY A 279 5.87 -25.37 -1.37
CA GLY A 279 5.86 -26.51 -0.45
C GLY A 279 4.50 -26.81 0.20
N TYR A 280 3.48 -26.01 -0.02
CA TYR A 280 2.11 -26.24 0.48
C TYR A 280 1.25 -26.94 -0.56
N SER A 281 0.46 -27.92 -0.13
CA SER A 281 -0.52 -28.65 -0.92
C SER A 281 -1.71 -29.03 -0.05
N GLY A 282 -2.80 -29.50 -0.64
CA GLY A 282 -4.01 -29.84 0.12
C GLY A 282 -4.90 -28.60 0.37
N PHE A 283 -4.90 -27.62 -0.54
CA PHE A 283 -5.77 -26.44 -0.43
C PHE A 283 -7.26 -26.84 -0.49
N LEU A 284 -8.11 -26.02 0.10
CA LEU A 284 -9.54 -26.34 0.22
C LEU A 284 -10.29 -26.28 -1.12
N PHE A 285 -9.92 -25.37 -2.02
CA PHE A 285 -10.61 -25.15 -3.28
C PHE A 285 -9.66 -25.03 -4.46
N TYR A 286 -10.06 -25.61 -5.59
CA TYR A 286 -9.32 -25.57 -6.85
C TYR A 286 -10.20 -25.03 -7.99
N ASP A 287 -9.55 -24.45 -8.99
CA ASP A 287 -10.17 -24.12 -10.27
C ASP A 287 -10.09 -25.32 -11.26
N ASP A 288 -10.71 -25.15 -12.42
CA ASP A 288 -10.76 -26.19 -13.46
C ASP A 288 -9.37 -26.57 -14.02
N ASN A 289 -8.35 -25.75 -13.77
CA ASN A 289 -6.96 -26.01 -14.13
C ASN A 289 -6.16 -26.67 -13.00
N GLY A 290 -6.81 -27.04 -11.91
CA GLY A 290 -6.19 -27.64 -10.73
C GLY A 290 -5.30 -26.68 -9.95
N MET A 291 -5.54 -25.37 -10.06
CA MET A 291 -4.86 -24.35 -9.27
C MET A 291 -5.76 -23.90 -8.10
N PRO A 292 -5.19 -23.62 -6.92
CA PRO A 292 -6.00 -23.19 -5.78
C PRO A 292 -6.68 -21.84 -6.05
N LEU A 293 -7.91 -21.70 -5.53
CA LEU A 293 -8.63 -20.44 -5.66
C LEU A 293 -7.98 -19.34 -4.81
N VAL A 294 -7.82 -18.15 -5.38
CA VAL A 294 -7.25 -16.97 -4.71
C VAL A 294 -8.33 -15.94 -4.37
N ALA A 295 -7.99 -14.97 -3.54
CA ALA A 295 -8.88 -13.91 -3.04
C ALA A 295 -9.72 -13.23 -4.14
N MET A 296 -9.15 -13.02 -5.33
CA MET A 296 -9.85 -12.39 -6.46
C MET A 296 -11.03 -13.24 -6.95
N HIS A 297 -10.91 -14.56 -6.99
CA HIS A 297 -11.99 -15.45 -7.38
C HIS A 297 -13.18 -15.32 -6.40
N TRP A 298 -12.91 -15.24 -5.11
CA TRP A 298 -13.94 -15.05 -4.10
C TRP A 298 -14.56 -13.66 -4.17
N GLN A 299 -13.78 -12.61 -4.42
CA GLN A 299 -14.30 -11.26 -4.63
C GLN A 299 -15.32 -11.22 -5.78
N HIS A 300 -15.00 -11.86 -6.91
CA HIS A 300 -15.93 -11.97 -8.04
C HIS A 300 -17.20 -12.72 -7.67
N ARG A 301 -17.08 -13.87 -6.96
CA ARG A 301 -18.25 -14.64 -6.51
C ARG A 301 -19.16 -13.82 -5.59
N PHE A 302 -18.58 -13.08 -4.63
CA PHE A 302 -19.35 -12.20 -3.77
C PHE A 302 -20.08 -11.11 -4.55
N ASN A 303 -19.42 -10.46 -5.51
CA ASN A 303 -20.04 -9.46 -6.36
C ASN A 303 -21.24 -10.04 -7.13
N HIS A 304 -21.11 -11.25 -7.68
CA HIS A 304 -22.19 -11.94 -8.38
C HIS A 304 -23.32 -12.35 -7.43
N MET A 305 -23.03 -12.87 -6.24
CA MET A 305 -24.05 -13.20 -5.24
C MET A 305 -24.86 -11.98 -4.83
N VAL A 306 -24.19 -10.85 -4.53
CA VAL A 306 -24.85 -9.58 -4.18
C VAL A 306 -25.69 -9.05 -5.35
N GLY A 307 -25.13 -9.06 -6.58
CA GLY A 307 -25.88 -8.67 -7.78
C GLY A 307 -27.13 -9.50 -7.94
N ARG A 308 -27.01 -10.83 -7.88
CA ARG A 308 -28.14 -11.75 -7.99
C ARG A 308 -29.20 -11.54 -6.91
N TYR A 309 -28.78 -11.32 -5.65
CA TYR A 309 -29.69 -10.96 -4.58
C TYR A 309 -30.47 -9.68 -4.94
N ASN A 310 -29.78 -8.66 -5.37
CA ASN A 310 -30.37 -7.36 -5.70
C ASN A 310 -31.28 -7.39 -6.94
N ASP A 311 -31.06 -8.33 -7.86
CA ASP A 311 -31.97 -8.57 -8.99
C ASP A 311 -33.29 -9.23 -8.56
N ILE A 312 -33.27 -10.04 -7.48
CA ILE A 312 -34.44 -10.80 -7.02
C ILE A 312 -35.24 -10.02 -5.99
N TYR A 313 -34.57 -9.34 -5.07
CA TYR A 313 -35.22 -8.74 -3.91
C TYR A 313 -35.34 -7.22 -4.03
N ARG A 314 -36.52 -6.69 -3.67
CA ARG A 314 -36.76 -5.24 -3.68
C ARG A 314 -35.86 -4.48 -2.68
N VAL A 315 -35.60 -5.09 -1.51
CA VAL A 315 -34.71 -4.52 -0.50
C VAL A 315 -33.28 -4.90 -0.86
N GLN A 316 -32.52 -3.91 -1.31
CA GLN A 316 -31.17 -4.11 -1.81
C GLN A 316 -30.17 -4.42 -0.67
N MET A 317 -29.26 -5.37 -0.91
CA MET A 317 -28.08 -5.57 -0.08
C MET A 317 -27.00 -4.54 -0.40
N PRO A 318 -26.30 -4.03 0.63
CA PRO A 318 -25.08 -3.27 0.40
C PRO A 318 -24.01 -4.15 -0.26
N ASN A 319 -22.92 -3.54 -0.70
CA ASN A 319 -21.81 -4.29 -1.30
C ASN A 319 -21.13 -5.19 -0.26
N ILE A 320 -21.50 -6.45 -0.22
CA ILE A 320 -20.91 -7.47 0.66
C ILE A 320 -19.69 -8.07 -0.04
N THR A 321 -18.55 -8.01 0.63
CA THR A 321 -17.29 -8.59 0.19
C THR A 321 -16.71 -9.45 1.32
N PRO A 322 -15.72 -10.31 1.06
CA PRO A 322 -15.04 -11.04 2.13
C PRO A 322 -14.51 -10.13 3.25
N HIS A 323 -14.12 -8.90 2.88
CA HIS A 323 -13.66 -7.90 3.85
C HIS A 323 -14.81 -7.35 4.71
N VAL A 324 -16.00 -7.17 4.14
CA VAL A 324 -17.22 -6.78 4.86
C VAL A 324 -17.64 -7.89 5.83
N CYS A 325 -17.51 -9.18 5.45
CA CYS A 325 -17.75 -10.30 6.37
C CYS A 325 -16.86 -10.20 7.61
N ARG A 326 -15.56 -9.94 7.40
CA ARG A 326 -14.59 -9.75 8.49
C ARG A 326 -14.93 -8.53 9.37
N HIS A 327 -15.31 -7.39 8.78
CA HIS A 327 -15.75 -6.21 9.53
C HIS A 327 -17.01 -6.51 10.34
N THR A 328 -17.96 -7.24 9.78
CA THR A 328 -19.20 -7.65 10.44
C THR A 328 -18.91 -8.57 11.63
N TYR A 329 -18.02 -9.55 11.48
CA TYR A 329 -17.56 -10.38 12.59
C TYR A 329 -16.95 -9.54 13.71
N CYS A 330 -15.99 -8.67 13.38
CA CYS A 330 -15.33 -7.81 14.35
C CYS A 330 -16.34 -6.93 15.11
N SER A 331 -17.28 -6.31 14.40
CA SER A 331 -18.32 -5.46 14.97
C SER A 331 -19.28 -6.26 15.85
N ASN A 332 -19.70 -7.46 15.44
CA ASN A 332 -20.57 -8.32 16.22
C ASN A 332 -19.91 -8.81 17.52
N MET A 333 -18.62 -9.18 17.47
CA MET A 333 -17.86 -9.60 18.66
C MET A 333 -17.65 -8.44 19.62
N ALA A 334 -17.34 -7.24 19.11
CA ALA A 334 -17.25 -6.05 19.94
C ALA A 334 -18.60 -5.71 20.63
N LYS A 335 -19.73 -5.78 19.88
CA LYS A 335 -21.08 -5.57 20.40
C LYS A 335 -21.50 -6.62 21.45
N SER A 336 -20.96 -7.83 21.37
CA SER A 336 -21.20 -8.87 22.37
C SER A 336 -20.37 -8.71 23.65
N GLY A 337 -19.54 -7.66 23.76
CA GLY A 337 -18.71 -7.37 24.94
C GLY A 337 -17.40 -8.16 24.98
N MET A 338 -16.93 -8.70 23.84
CA MET A 338 -15.64 -9.40 23.80
C MET A 338 -14.50 -8.46 24.21
N ASN A 339 -13.55 -8.96 24.98
CA ASN A 339 -12.38 -8.19 25.37
C ASN A 339 -11.60 -7.69 24.13
N PRO A 340 -11.22 -6.39 24.04
CA PRO A 340 -10.53 -5.84 22.86
C PRO A 340 -9.20 -6.54 22.53
N LYS A 341 -8.45 -7.01 23.52
CA LYS A 341 -7.20 -7.76 23.31
C LYS A 341 -7.46 -9.14 22.71
N THR A 342 -8.49 -9.83 23.20
CA THR A 342 -8.93 -11.11 22.62
C THR A 342 -9.36 -10.92 21.17
N LEU A 343 -10.17 -9.89 20.89
CA LEU A 343 -10.62 -9.59 19.54
C LEU A 343 -9.44 -9.19 18.64
N GLN A 344 -8.47 -8.42 19.15
CA GLN A 344 -7.23 -8.10 18.43
C GLN A 344 -6.50 -9.36 18.00
N TYR A 345 -6.33 -10.34 18.90
CA TYR A 345 -5.70 -11.62 18.61
C TYR A 345 -6.46 -12.41 17.54
N LEU A 346 -7.76 -12.62 17.73
CA LEU A 346 -8.60 -13.36 16.78
C LEU A 346 -8.59 -12.75 15.39
N MET A 347 -8.61 -11.42 15.32
CA MET A 347 -8.52 -10.68 14.06
C MET A 347 -7.10 -10.64 13.47
N GLY A 348 -6.05 -10.92 14.25
CA GLY A 348 -4.66 -10.79 13.82
C GLY A 348 -4.33 -9.34 13.44
N HIS A 349 -4.75 -8.37 14.26
CA HIS A 349 -4.41 -6.97 14.11
C HIS A 349 -3.10 -6.66 14.83
N SER A 350 -2.10 -6.16 14.11
CA SER A 350 -0.81 -5.76 14.70
C SER A 350 -0.93 -4.54 15.62
N ASP A 351 -1.88 -3.64 15.32
CA ASP A 351 -2.15 -2.44 16.10
C ASP A 351 -3.55 -2.54 16.74
N ILE A 352 -3.59 -2.36 18.07
CA ILE A 352 -4.83 -2.37 18.85
C ILE A 352 -5.78 -1.24 18.42
N SER A 353 -5.26 -0.12 17.90
CA SER A 353 -6.07 1.01 17.44
C SER A 353 -7.08 0.61 16.37
N VAL A 354 -6.71 -0.34 15.49
CA VAL A 354 -7.60 -0.90 14.46
C VAL A 354 -8.81 -1.59 15.09
N THR A 355 -8.60 -2.33 16.18
CA THR A 355 -9.68 -2.98 16.93
C THR A 355 -10.48 -1.95 17.72
N MET A 356 -9.80 -1.01 18.41
CA MET A 356 -10.46 0.01 19.23
C MET A 356 -11.37 0.93 18.42
N ASN A 357 -11.00 1.24 17.17
CA ASN A 357 -11.87 2.02 16.28
C ASN A 357 -13.26 1.36 16.08
N VAL A 358 -13.35 0.03 16.14
CA VAL A 358 -14.64 -0.66 16.05
C VAL A 358 -15.47 -0.41 17.32
N TYR A 359 -14.85 -0.40 18.50
CA TYR A 359 -15.54 -0.13 19.77
C TYR A 359 -16.02 1.32 19.88
N THR A 360 -15.29 2.29 19.33
CA THR A 360 -15.69 3.72 19.37
C THR A 360 -16.93 4.02 18.53
N HIS A 361 -17.25 3.18 17.54
CA HIS A 361 -18.43 3.33 16.69
C HIS A 361 -19.65 2.51 17.17
N ILE A 362 -19.55 1.83 18.32
CA ILE A 362 -20.61 0.97 18.88
C ILE A 362 -21.37 1.69 20.02
N GLY A 363 -20.78 2.79 20.55
CA GLY A 363 -21.38 3.61 21.61
C GLY A 363 -22.45 4.56 21.11
#